data_20c3733efac7444d17c17fd28d5e3eb9
#
_entry.id   20c3733efac7444d17c17fd28d5e3eb9
#
_cell.length_a   1.000
_cell.length_b   1.000
_cell.length_c   1.000
_cell.angle_alpha   90.00
_cell.angle_beta   90.00
_cell.angle_gamma   90.00
#
_symmetry.space_group_name_H-M   'P 1'
#
loop_
_entity.id
_entity.type
_entity.pdbx_description
1 polymer ?
#
loop_
_entity_poly.entity_id
_entity_poly.type
_entity_poly.pdbx_seq_one_letter_code
_entity_poly.pdbx_strand_id
1 'polypeptide(L)'
;MAMIFWDVDTQVDFMHASGRLYVGDSEAIIPILAQLTGYAHRKGIRIIASADDHVAGHRELSGTPDWVTTFPDHCMRGTPGQAKIAETRLRNPLVIEPELQDPAVLAARVRAHDGDILFHKHWFDVFTNPNVLPVLDALAPSEVVLYGVALDVCDKYAIEGLRRHRPGIPVTLVTDATRAIRPEAAATLLAEWSARGVRFTTSASVLAA
;
A
#
# COMPACT_ATOMS: atom_id res chain seq x y z
N MET A 1 3.25 10.22 -19.17
CA MET A 1 3.35 9.53 -17.87
C MET A 1 2.11 9.92 -17.07
N ALA A 2 1.45 8.97 -16.46
CA ALA A 2 0.21 9.20 -15.71
C ALA A 2 0.46 9.10 -14.20
N MET A 3 -0.30 9.84 -13.41
CA MET A 3 -0.39 9.65 -11.96
C MET A 3 -0.96 8.26 -11.67
N ILE A 4 -0.46 7.61 -10.63
CA ILE A 4 -1.03 6.37 -10.09
C ILE A 4 -1.44 6.55 -8.63
N PHE A 5 -2.41 5.76 -8.18
CA PHE A 5 -2.72 5.64 -6.77
C PHE A 5 -2.04 4.41 -6.19
N TRP A 6 -1.54 4.51 -4.96
CA TRP A 6 -0.99 3.37 -4.21
C TRP A 6 -1.81 3.14 -2.94
N ASP A 7 -2.58 2.06 -2.98
CA ASP A 7 -3.40 1.58 -1.87
C ASP A 7 -2.58 0.57 -1.04
N VAL A 8 -2.15 0.99 0.13
CA VAL A 8 -1.29 0.18 1.00
C VAL A 8 -2.16 -0.62 1.97
N ASP A 9 -2.11 -1.95 1.83
CA ASP A 9 -2.53 -2.97 2.79
C ASP A 9 -3.93 -2.77 3.41
N THR A 10 -4.90 -2.29 2.65
CA THR A 10 -6.28 -2.13 3.14
C THR A 10 -7.01 -3.48 3.21
N GLN A 11 -6.46 -4.40 4.02
CA GLN A 11 -6.95 -5.76 4.23
C GLN A 11 -7.85 -5.85 5.48
N VAL A 12 -8.71 -6.85 5.51
CA VAL A 12 -9.69 -7.05 6.59
C VAL A 12 -9.02 -7.10 7.97
N ASP A 13 -7.88 -7.81 8.10
CA ASP A 13 -7.18 -7.93 9.38
C ASP A 13 -6.64 -6.60 9.93
N PHE A 14 -6.39 -5.62 9.06
CA PHE A 14 -5.94 -4.27 9.46
C PHE A 14 -7.08 -3.27 9.61
N MET A 15 -8.14 -3.42 8.79
CA MET A 15 -9.16 -2.40 8.62
C MET A 15 -10.36 -2.57 9.52
N HIS A 16 -10.65 -3.77 10.00
CA HIS A 16 -11.81 -4.04 10.86
C HIS A 16 -11.42 -4.34 12.29
N ALA A 17 -12.21 -3.87 13.26
CA ALA A 17 -11.96 -4.10 14.69
C ALA A 17 -11.92 -5.59 15.08
N SER A 18 -12.52 -6.45 14.28
CA SER A 18 -12.43 -7.92 14.42
C SER A 18 -11.18 -8.53 13.79
N GLY A 19 -10.38 -7.76 13.10
CA GLY A 19 -9.15 -8.19 12.44
C GLY A 19 -8.03 -8.54 13.42
N ARG A 20 -7.13 -9.41 12.99
CA ARG A 20 -6.07 -9.95 13.87
C ARG A 20 -4.97 -8.95 14.19
N LEU A 21 -4.81 -7.92 13.37
CA LEU A 21 -3.86 -6.82 13.57
C LEU A 21 -4.53 -5.47 13.25
N TYR A 22 -5.64 -5.23 13.94
CA TYR A 22 -6.43 -4.03 13.73
C TYR A 22 -5.61 -2.75 13.98
N VAL A 23 -5.57 -1.89 12.98
CA VAL A 23 -4.98 -0.55 13.10
C VAL A 23 -6.03 0.38 13.69
N GLY A 24 -5.75 0.98 14.83
CA GLY A 24 -6.71 1.81 15.57
C GLY A 24 -7.37 2.88 14.67
N ASP A 25 -8.67 3.02 14.77
CA ASP A 25 -9.50 3.95 13.99
C ASP A 25 -9.46 3.77 12.46
N SER A 26 -8.91 2.65 11.94
CA SER A 26 -8.89 2.40 10.50
C SER A 26 -10.29 2.25 9.89
N GLU A 27 -11.27 1.76 10.65
CA GLU A 27 -12.67 1.70 10.17
C GLU A 27 -13.21 3.09 9.80
N ALA A 28 -12.77 4.13 10.49
CA ALA A 28 -13.24 5.50 10.24
C ALA A 28 -12.83 6.05 8.87
N ILE A 29 -11.76 5.51 8.27
CA ILE A 29 -11.31 5.94 6.93
C ILE A 29 -11.87 5.09 5.79
N ILE A 30 -12.56 4.00 6.06
CA ILE A 30 -13.13 3.12 5.01
C ILE A 30 -13.99 3.91 4.00
N PRO A 31 -14.89 4.82 4.41
CA PRO A 31 -15.66 5.62 3.46
C PRO A 31 -14.80 6.52 2.56
N ILE A 32 -13.67 7.03 3.08
CA ILE A 32 -12.72 7.84 2.32
C ILE A 32 -11.99 6.96 1.28
N LEU A 33 -11.53 5.79 1.70
CA LEU A 33 -10.88 4.83 0.82
C LEU A 33 -11.80 4.39 -0.33
N ALA A 34 -13.09 4.16 -0.05
CA ALA A 34 -14.10 3.87 -1.07
C ALA A 34 -14.23 5.00 -2.11
N GLN A 35 -14.22 6.27 -1.64
CA GLN A 35 -14.30 7.42 -2.53
C GLN A 35 -13.06 7.55 -3.42
N LEU A 36 -11.85 7.36 -2.85
CA LEU A 36 -10.60 7.40 -3.61
C LEU A 36 -10.53 6.29 -4.65
N THR A 37 -10.87 5.05 -4.27
CA THR A 37 -10.94 3.91 -5.19
C THR A 37 -11.93 4.15 -6.33
N GLY A 38 -13.15 4.58 -5.97
CA GLY A 38 -14.18 4.90 -6.97
C GLY A 38 -13.79 6.06 -7.88
N TYR A 39 -13.12 7.08 -7.36
CA TYR A 39 -12.60 8.20 -8.14
C TYR A 39 -11.52 7.72 -9.13
N ALA A 40 -10.53 6.95 -8.66
CA ALA A 40 -9.48 6.42 -9.52
C ALA A 40 -10.07 5.62 -10.69
N HIS A 41 -11.01 4.72 -10.41
CA HIS A 41 -11.66 3.91 -11.44
C HIS A 41 -12.47 4.74 -12.44
N ARG A 42 -13.20 5.77 -11.99
CA ARG A 42 -13.96 6.67 -12.90
C ARG A 42 -13.06 7.52 -13.79
N LYS A 43 -11.91 7.94 -13.26
CA LYS A 43 -10.93 8.78 -13.98
C LYS A 43 -9.94 7.96 -14.80
N GLY A 44 -9.99 6.63 -14.75
CA GLY A 44 -9.03 5.76 -15.43
C GLY A 44 -7.61 5.84 -14.83
N ILE A 45 -7.50 6.26 -13.56
CA ILE A 45 -6.24 6.27 -12.81
C ILE A 45 -5.98 4.83 -12.36
N ARG A 46 -4.82 4.29 -12.69
CA ARG A 46 -4.43 2.95 -12.25
C ARG A 46 -4.14 2.94 -10.76
N ILE A 47 -4.71 1.95 -10.07
CA ILE A 47 -4.35 1.66 -8.69
C ILE A 47 -3.28 0.56 -8.69
N ILE A 48 -2.17 0.80 -8.00
CA ILE A 48 -1.31 -0.26 -7.52
C ILE A 48 -1.61 -0.46 -6.03
N ALA A 49 -1.60 -1.69 -5.58
CA ALA A 49 -1.86 -2.00 -4.18
C ALA A 49 -0.81 -2.98 -3.65
N SER A 50 -0.56 -2.93 -2.35
CA SER A 50 0.13 -3.98 -1.63
C SER A 50 -0.83 -4.76 -0.74
N ALA A 51 -0.46 -5.99 -0.42
CA ALA A 51 -1.17 -6.83 0.52
C ALA A 51 -0.23 -7.85 1.15
N ASP A 52 -0.36 -8.04 2.45
CA ASP A 52 0.30 -9.14 3.14
C ASP A 52 -0.33 -10.48 2.72
N ASP A 53 0.55 -11.45 2.49
CA ASP A 53 0.19 -12.81 2.07
C ASP A 53 1.00 -13.80 2.89
N HIS A 54 0.64 -13.95 4.17
CA HIS A 54 1.42 -14.72 5.11
C HIS A 54 1.06 -16.20 5.11
N VAL A 55 2.09 -17.02 5.35
CA VAL A 55 1.99 -18.41 5.74
C VAL A 55 2.75 -18.63 7.04
N ALA A 56 2.43 -19.71 7.76
CA ALA A 56 3.13 -20.03 8.99
C ALA A 56 4.66 -20.08 8.79
N GLY A 57 5.40 -19.48 9.70
CA GLY A 57 6.86 -19.42 9.66
C GLY A 57 7.46 -18.23 8.91
N HIS A 58 6.65 -17.33 8.34
CA HIS A 58 7.17 -16.06 7.86
C HIS A 58 7.79 -15.27 9.01
N ARG A 59 8.95 -14.66 8.78
CA ARG A 59 9.79 -13.99 9.80
C ARG A 59 9.10 -12.85 10.54
N GLU A 60 8.07 -12.26 9.94
CA GLU A 60 7.27 -11.21 10.56
C GLU A 60 6.32 -11.73 11.63
N LEU A 61 5.94 -13.02 11.55
CA LEU A 61 4.96 -13.62 12.43
C LEU A 61 5.59 -14.15 13.70
N SER A 62 5.01 -13.84 14.85
CA SER A 62 5.47 -14.30 16.15
C SER A 62 4.32 -14.49 17.14
N GLY A 63 4.36 -15.60 17.89
CA GLY A 63 3.45 -15.80 19.03
C GLY A 63 3.79 -14.90 20.25
N THR A 64 4.98 -14.26 20.24
CA THR A 64 5.46 -13.29 21.24
C THR A 64 6.06 -12.08 20.53
N PRO A 65 5.22 -11.28 19.83
CA PRO A 65 5.71 -10.21 18.95
C PRO A 65 6.38 -9.08 19.74
N ASP A 66 7.41 -8.47 19.16
CA ASP A 66 8.08 -7.28 19.70
C ASP A 66 7.38 -5.97 19.28
N TRP A 67 6.39 -6.05 18.38
CA TRP A 67 5.62 -4.91 17.83
C TRP A 67 6.48 -3.86 17.11
N VAL A 68 7.67 -4.26 16.68
CA VAL A 68 8.61 -3.42 15.91
C VAL A 68 9.00 -4.12 14.61
N THR A 69 9.44 -5.38 14.72
CA THR A 69 9.85 -6.22 13.60
C THR A 69 9.00 -7.49 13.48
N THR A 70 8.28 -7.83 14.52
CA THR A 70 7.39 -8.98 14.52
C THR A 70 6.00 -8.61 15.05
N PHE A 71 4.98 -9.28 14.49
CA PHE A 71 3.57 -9.07 14.77
C PHE A 71 2.88 -10.43 14.99
N PRO A 72 1.67 -10.47 15.61
CA PRO A 72 0.90 -11.70 15.68
C PRO A 72 0.49 -12.18 14.29
N ASP A 73 0.03 -13.43 14.19
CA ASP A 73 -0.49 -13.96 12.94
C ASP A 73 -1.61 -13.06 12.38
N HIS A 74 -1.42 -12.57 11.17
CA HIS A 74 -2.37 -11.70 10.46
C HIS A 74 -2.27 -11.94 8.95
N CYS A 75 -3.28 -11.56 8.22
CA CYS A 75 -3.34 -11.65 6.75
C CYS A 75 -2.88 -13.03 6.24
N MET A 76 -3.25 -14.08 6.94
CA MET A 76 -2.85 -15.44 6.61
C MET A 76 -3.51 -15.89 5.31
N ARG A 77 -2.70 -16.43 4.41
CA ARG A 77 -3.14 -16.87 3.07
C ARG A 77 -4.40 -17.75 3.12
N GLY A 78 -5.39 -17.37 2.30
CA GLY A 78 -6.65 -18.08 2.19
C GLY A 78 -7.64 -17.83 3.33
N THR A 79 -7.35 -16.93 4.27
CA THR A 79 -8.30 -16.51 5.30
C THR A 79 -9.07 -15.25 4.89
N PRO A 80 -10.24 -14.99 5.47
CA PRO A 80 -10.95 -13.73 5.24
C PRO A 80 -10.11 -12.49 5.61
N GLY A 81 -9.22 -12.60 6.61
CA GLY A 81 -8.36 -11.53 7.08
C GLY A 81 -7.35 -11.04 6.03
N GLN A 82 -6.90 -11.93 5.14
CA GLN A 82 -6.02 -11.60 4.04
C GLN A 82 -6.70 -10.75 2.96
N ALA A 83 -8.00 -10.92 2.77
CA ALA A 83 -8.71 -10.22 1.69
C ALA A 83 -8.66 -8.69 1.88
N LYS A 84 -8.52 -7.96 0.77
CA LYS A 84 -8.80 -6.53 0.78
C LYS A 84 -10.26 -6.28 1.14
N ILE A 85 -10.54 -5.19 1.86
CA ILE A 85 -11.93 -4.80 2.14
C ILE A 85 -12.69 -4.54 0.82
N ALA A 86 -14.00 -4.69 0.85
CA ALA A 86 -14.84 -4.55 -0.35
C ALA A 86 -14.75 -3.14 -0.98
N GLU A 87 -14.55 -2.13 -0.17
CA GLU A 87 -14.48 -0.72 -0.51
C GLU A 87 -13.24 -0.36 -1.34
N THR A 88 -12.17 -1.14 -1.21
CA THR A 88 -10.92 -0.95 -1.98
C THR A 88 -10.69 -2.07 -3.00
N ARG A 89 -11.78 -2.71 -3.45
CA ARG A 89 -11.70 -3.77 -4.46
C ARG A 89 -11.03 -3.27 -5.73
N LEU A 90 -9.98 -3.96 -6.13
CA LEU A 90 -9.25 -3.70 -7.36
C LEU A 90 -10.04 -4.19 -8.59
N ARG A 91 -9.88 -3.49 -9.70
CA ARG A 91 -10.47 -3.86 -10.99
C ARG A 91 -9.49 -4.73 -11.78
N ASN A 92 -9.87 -5.96 -12.09
CA ASN A 92 -9.08 -6.90 -12.88
C ASN A 92 -7.59 -6.91 -12.46
N PRO A 93 -7.24 -7.24 -11.18
CA PRO A 93 -5.89 -7.06 -10.69
C PRO A 93 -4.90 -8.03 -11.34
N LEU A 94 -3.75 -7.51 -11.78
CA LEU A 94 -2.56 -8.31 -12.07
C LEU A 94 -1.83 -8.55 -10.73
N VAL A 95 -1.89 -9.79 -10.23
CA VAL A 95 -1.19 -10.16 -9.00
C VAL A 95 0.30 -10.40 -9.31
N ILE A 96 1.16 -9.80 -8.51
CA ILE A 96 2.62 -9.88 -8.58
C ILE A 96 3.14 -10.52 -7.30
N GLU A 97 3.43 -11.80 -7.39
CA GLU A 97 3.98 -12.58 -6.28
C GLU A 97 5.45 -12.18 -5.99
N PRO A 98 5.97 -12.42 -4.77
CA PRO A 98 7.32 -12.00 -4.39
C PRO A 98 8.44 -12.85 -4.98
N GLU A 99 8.14 -13.92 -5.74
CA GLU A 99 9.13 -14.66 -6.49
C GLU A 99 9.68 -13.82 -7.64
N LEU A 100 11.02 -13.79 -7.77
CA LEU A 100 11.70 -13.03 -8.82
C LEU A 100 11.23 -13.47 -10.21
N GLN A 101 10.75 -12.53 -10.99
CA GLN A 101 10.34 -12.70 -12.39
C GLN A 101 11.37 -12.05 -13.32
N ASP A 102 11.44 -12.54 -14.57
CA ASP A 102 12.21 -11.84 -15.61
C ASP A 102 11.67 -10.41 -15.79
N PRO A 103 12.50 -9.37 -15.62
CA PRO A 103 12.02 -7.98 -15.68
C PRO A 103 11.43 -7.59 -17.04
N ALA A 104 11.93 -8.14 -18.15
CA ALA A 104 11.43 -7.81 -19.48
C ALA A 104 10.06 -8.44 -19.72
N VAL A 105 9.89 -9.70 -19.30
CA VAL A 105 8.60 -10.41 -19.37
C VAL A 105 7.57 -9.71 -18.47
N LEU A 106 7.96 -9.38 -17.26
CA LEU A 106 7.09 -8.66 -16.31
C LEU A 106 6.67 -7.29 -16.86
N ALA A 107 7.62 -6.51 -17.38
CA ALA A 107 7.34 -5.21 -17.98
C ALA A 107 6.38 -5.31 -19.17
N ALA A 108 6.51 -6.34 -20.01
CA ALA A 108 5.57 -6.58 -21.13
C ALA A 108 4.17 -6.89 -20.60
N ARG A 109 4.04 -7.75 -19.59
CA ARG A 109 2.76 -8.07 -18.95
C ARG A 109 2.10 -6.83 -18.34
N VAL A 110 2.85 -6.01 -17.62
CA VAL A 110 2.37 -4.77 -16.97
C VAL A 110 1.87 -3.76 -17.99
N ARG A 111 2.58 -3.60 -19.12
CA ARG A 111 2.17 -2.68 -20.19
C ARG A 111 0.94 -3.16 -20.94
N ALA A 112 0.78 -4.46 -21.11
CA ALA A 112 -0.37 -5.06 -21.78
C ALA A 112 -1.61 -5.14 -20.88
N HIS A 113 -1.44 -5.02 -19.56
CA HIS A 113 -2.52 -5.12 -18.59
C HIS A 113 -3.30 -3.80 -18.48
N ASP A 114 -4.62 -3.85 -18.53
CA ASP A 114 -5.52 -2.69 -18.46
C ASP A 114 -6.15 -2.46 -17.08
N GLY A 115 -5.96 -3.40 -16.14
CA GLY A 115 -6.47 -3.35 -14.77
C GLY A 115 -5.49 -2.76 -13.76
N ASP A 116 -5.83 -2.94 -12.50
CA ASP A 116 -5.01 -2.58 -11.36
C ASP A 116 -3.88 -3.60 -11.13
N ILE A 117 -2.95 -3.30 -10.21
CA ILE A 117 -1.85 -4.21 -9.88
C ILE A 117 -1.86 -4.45 -8.38
N LEU A 118 -1.68 -5.70 -7.98
CA LEU A 118 -1.58 -6.10 -6.57
C LEU A 118 -0.22 -6.75 -6.33
N PHE A 119 0.58 -6.16 -5.45
CA PHE A 119 1.79 -6.79 -4.93
C PHE A 119 1.48 -7.60 -3.69
N HIS A 120 1.73 -8.90 -3.70
CA HIS A 120 1.85 -9.67 -2.48
C HIS A 120 3.21 -9.45 -1.83
N LYS A 121 3.23 -9.39 -0.51
CA LYS A 121 4.45 -9.26 0.26
C LYS A 121 4.42 -10.17 1.51
N HIS A 122 5.61 -10.55 1.97
CA HIS A 122 5.81 -11.42 3.12
C HIS A 122 6.51 -10.70 4.27
N TRP A 123 6.57 -9.37 4.17
CA TRP A 123 7.20 -8.46 5.11
C TRP A 123 6.58 -7.07 4.96
N PHE A 124 6.56 -6.28 6.01
CA PHE A 124 5.99 -4.93 5.99
C PHE A 124 6.62 -3.99 4.94
N ASP A 125 7.86 -4.26 4.49
CA ASP A 125 8.49 -3.53 3.40
C ASP A 125 8.12 -4.15 2.04
N VAL A 126 7.28 -3.47 1.28
CA VAL A 126 6.84 -3.91 -0.05
C VAL A 126 8.00 -4.07 -1.04
N PHE A 127 9.11 -3.35 -0.86
CA PHE A 127 10.29 -3.47 -1.70
C PHE A 127 11.09 -4.75 -1.46
N THR A 128 10.72 -5.57 -0.48
CA THR A 128 11.21 -6.94 -0.37
C THR A 128 10.66 -7.87 -1.48
N ASN A 129 9.55 -7.48 -2.13
CA ASN A 129 9.14 -8.08 -3.39
C ASN A 129 10.02 -7.51 -4.52
N PRO A 130 10.90 -8.34 -5.13
CA PRO A 130 11.90 -7.88 -6.10
C PRO A 130 11.28 -7.33 -7.40
N ASN A 131 9.99 -7.56 -7.60
CA ASN A 131 9.28 -7.18 -8.81
C ASN A 131 8.70 -5.75 -8.74
N VAL A 132 8.70 -5.11 -7.57
CA VAL A 132 8.13 -3.75 -7.39
C VAL A 132 8.85 -2.74 -8.27
N LEU A 133 10.19 -2.74 -8.28
CA LEU A 133 10.96 -1.78 -9.08
C LEU A 133 10.77 -1.98 -10.58
N PRO A 134 10.85 -3.21 -11.15
CA PRO A 134 10.53 -3.45 -12.56
C PRO A 134 9.12 -3.02 -12.96
N VAL A 135 8.13 -3.21 -12.08
CA VAL A 135 6.74 -2.75 -12.33
C VAL A 135 6.67 -1.22 -12.35
N LEU A 136 7.27 -0.55 -11.37
CA LEU A 136 7.32 0.93 -11.34
C LEU A 136 8.02 1.49 -12.60
N ASP A 137 9.10 0.86 -13.04
CA ASP A 137 9.81 1.27 -14.27
C ASP A 137 8.95 1.05 -15.52
N ALA A 138 8.18 -0.04 -15.57
CA ALA A 138 7.27 -0.31 -16.69
C ALA A 138 6.09 0.68 -16.75
N LEU A 139 5.59 1.11 -15.58
CA LEU A 139 4.51 2.11 -15.47
C LEU A 139 5.02 3.53 -15.68
N ALA A 140 6.24 3.83 -15.25
CA ALA A 140 6.87 5.15 -15.29
C ALA A 140 5.92 6.27 -14.80
N PRO A 141 5.38 6.20 -13.57
CA PRO A 141 4.40 7.16 -13.12
C PRO A 141 4.97 8.56 -12.99
N SER A 142 4.18 9.59 -13.32
CA SER A 142 4.55 10.99 -13.09
C SER A 142 4.43 11.41 -11.62
N GLU A 143 3.63 10.67 -10.85
CA GLU A 143 3.37 10.89 -9.43
C GLU A 143 2.74 9.66 -8.82
N VAL A 144 3.00 9.44 -7.53
CA VAL A 144 2.32 8.44 -6.69
C VAL A 144 1.51 9.16 -5.62
N VAL A 145 0.19 8.94 -5.61
CA VAL A 145 -0.71 9.35 -4.53
C VAL A 145 -0.95 8.14 -3.63
N LEU A 146 -0.45 8.20 -2.39
CA LEU A 146 -0.39 7.06 -1.48
C LEU A 146 -1.38 7.23 -0.33
N TYR A 147 -2.04 6.14 0.06
CA TYR A 147 -2.95 6.04 1.19
C TYR A 147 -3.04 4.57 1.65
N GLY A 148 -3.56 4.35 2.84
CA GLY A 148 -3.76 3.01 3.41
C GLY A 148 -3.29 2.89 4.85
N VAL A 149 -2.79 1.72 5.23
CA VAL A 149 -2.35 1.41 6.59
C VAL A 149 -1.12 0.48 6.60
N ALA A 150 -0.26 0.54 7.64
CA ALA A 150 -0.24 1.54 8.69
C ALA A 150 0.80 2.62 8.39
N LEU A 151 0.47 3.87 8.72
CA LEU A 151 1.31 5.03 8.44
C LEU A 151 2.75 4.87 8.93
N ASP A 152 2.92 4.33 10.14
CA ASP A 152 4.21 4.16 10.81
C ASP A 152 4.90 2.83 10.49
N VAL A 153 4.29 1.97 9.66
CA VAL A 153 4.84 0.69 9.21
C VAL A 153 4.80 0.58 7.68
N CYS A 154 3.77 0.01 7.09
CA CYS A 154 3.76 -0.31 5.65
C CYS A 154 3.76 0.94 4.76
N ASP A 155 2.99 1.99 5.09
CA ASP A 155 3.03 3.27 4.37
C ASP A 155 4.43 3.89 4.43
N LYS A 156 5.05 3.86 5.63
CA LYS A 156 6.42 4.35 5.83
C LYS A 156 7.40 3.67 4.88
N TYR A 157 7.40 2.34 4.85
CA TYR A 157 8.33 1.60 3.98
C TYR A 157 8.03 1.83 2.50
N ALA A 158 6.77 1.97 2.11
CA ALA A 158 6.39 2.31 0.75
C ALA A 158 6.90 3.71 0.35
N ILE A 159 6.71 4.72 1.20
CA ILE A 159 7.18 6.10 0.96
C ILE A 159 8.71 6.15 0.94
N GLU A 160 9.37 5.61 1.95
CA GLU A 160 10.84 5.66 2.06
C GLU A 160 11.52 4.83 0.96
N GLY A 161 10.93 3.69 0.59
CA GLY A 161 11.41 2.87 -0.52
C GLY A 161 11.28 3.59 -1.87
N LEU A 162 10.15 4.23 -2.15
CA LEU A 162 9.99 5.08 -3.35
C LEU A 162 11.07 6.16 -3.40
N ARG A 163 11.25 6.87 -2.31
CA ARG A 163 12.25 7.95 -2.24
C ARG A 163 13.68 7.46 -2.40
N ARG A 164 13.98 6.28 -1.88
CA ARG A 164 15.31 5.65 -1.99
C ARG A 164 15.59 5.17 -3.40
N HIS A 165 14.65 4.46 -3.99
CA HIS A 165 14.86 3.73 -5.24
C HIS A 165 14.43 4.52 -6.48
N ARG A 166 13.48 5.45 -6.35
CA ARG A 166 12.93 6.26 -7.45
C ARG A 166 12.72 7.71 -7.01
N PRO A 167 13.81 8.43 -6.61
CA PRO A 167 13.72 9.80 -6.05
C PRO A 167 13.11 10.81 -7.03
N GLY A 168 13.10 10.49 -8.33
CA GLY A 168 12.47 11.33 -9.35
C GLY A 168 10.95 11.22 -9.42
N ILE A 169 10.34 10.25 -8.71
CA ILE A 169 8.88 10.13 -8.67
C ILE A 169 8.35 10.91 -7.46
N PRO A 170 7.58 11.99 -7.66
CA PRO A 170 6.91 12.68 -6.57
C PRO A 170 5.96 11.77 -5.80
N VAL A 171 5.98 11.87 -4.48
CA VAL A 171 5.08 11.13 -3.59
C VAL A 171 4.18 12.11 -2.86
N THR A 172 2.89 11.88 -2.93
CA THR A 172 1.86 12.65 -2.21
C THR A 172 1.08 11.70 -1.30
N LEU A 173 1.12 11.93 0.02
CA LEU A 173 0.37 11.19 1.01
C LEU A 173 -1.00 11.84 1.24
N VAL A 174 -2.07 11.04 1.22
CA VAL A 174 -3.43 11.48 1.58
C VAL A 174 -3.61 11.31 3.08
N THR A 175 -3.43 12.37 3.84
CA THR A 175 -3.28 12.33 5.31
C THR A 175 -4.54 11.93 6.09
N ASP A 176 -5.72 12.17 5.53
CA ASP A 176 -7.00 11.75 6.11
C ASP A 176 -7.42 10.33 5.69
N ALA A 177 -6.64 9.69 4.81
CA ALA A 177 -6.86 8.32 4.32
C ALA A 177 -5.79 7.34 4.81
N THR A 178 -5.15 7.62 5.94
CA THR A 178 -4.19 6.72 6.60
C THR A 178 -4.38 6.71 8.12
N ARG A 179 -3.93 5.64 8.77
CA ARG A 179 -3.88 5.48 10.23
C ARG A 179 -2.58 4.80 10.65
N ALA A 180 -2.10 5.14 11.84
CA ALA A 180 -0.88 4.57 12.43
C ALA A 180 -1.21 3.54 13.51
N ILE A 181 -0.37 2.54 13.68
CA ILE A 181 -0.43 1.64 14.84
C ILE A 181 -0.08 2.42 16.12
N ARG A 182 0.89 3.34 15.99
CA ARG A 182 1.35 4.22 17.09
C ARG A 182 1.11 5.68 16.70
N PRO A 183 -0.06 6.25 17.01
CA PRO A 183 -0.42 7.59 16.58
C PRO A 183 0.55 8.69 17.04
N GLU A 184 1.24 8.47 18.15
CA GLU A 184 2.25 9.40 18.68
C GLU A 184 3.48 9.54 17.76
N ALA A 185 3.78 8.51 16.95
CA ALA A 185 4.87 8.54 15.97
C ALA A 185 4.51 9.31 14.70
N ALA A 186 3.22 9.47 14.40
CA ALA A 186 2.73 10.02 13.14
C ALA A 186 3.22 11.44 12.89
N ALA A 187 3.14 12.33 13.88
CA ALA A 187 3.54 13.73 13.73
C ALA A 187 5.02 13.88 13.37
N THR A 188 5.89 13.07 14.02
CA THR A 188 7.34 13.08 13.74
C THR A 188 7.61 12.60 12.32
N LEU A 189 7.01 11.49 11.90
CA LEU A 189 7.15 10.96 10.55
C LEU A 189 6.71 11.97 9.48
N LEU A 190 5.56 12.60 9.67
CA LEU A 190 5.05 13.60 8.72
C LEU A 190 6.02 14.79 8.62
N ALA A 191 6.56 15.29 9.75
CA ALA A 191 7.52 16.38 9.75
C ALA A 191 8.82 16.00 9.00
N GLU A 192 9.35 14.79 9.24
CA GLU A 192 10.54 14.28 8.57
C GLU A 192 10.31 14.11 7.05
N TRP A 193 9.17 13.59 6.64
CA TRP A 193 8.84 13.41 5.24
C TRP A 193 8.62 14.74 4.52
N SER A 194 7.97 15.70 5.18
CA SER A 194 7.84 17.08 4.66
C SER A 194 9.20 17.70 4.36
N ALA A 195 10.14 17.60 5.31
CA ALA A 195 11.50 18.10 5.15
C ALA A 195 12.26 17.40 4.00
N ARG A 196 11.85 16.20 3.65
CA ARG A 196 12.41 15.40 2.55
C ARG A 196 11.62 15.50 1.24
N GLY A 197 10.61 16.40 1.17
CA GLY A 197 9.87 16.69 -0.06
C GLY A 197 8.73 15.71 -0.38
N VAL A 198 8.23 14.93 0.59
CA VAL A 198 6.93 14.26 0.46
C VAL A 198 5.84 15.32 0.54
N ARG A 199 4.90 15.28 -0.37
CA ARG A 199 3.75 16.19 -0.38
C ARG A 199 2.61 15.59 0.43
N PHE A 200 1.78 16.45 1.00
CA PHE A 200 0.59 16.06 1.74
C PHE A 200 -0.65 16.68 1.11
N THR A 201 -1.73 15.93 1.13
CA THR A 201 -3.03 16.35 0.63
C THR A 201 -4.14 15.74 1.47
N THR A 202 -5.37 16.16 1.23
CA THR A 202 -6.56 15.51 1.78
C THR A 202 -7.32 14.80 0.67
N SER A 203 -8.16 13.83 1.04
CA SER A 203 -9.05 13.16 0.11
C SER A 203 -9.96 14.14 -0.63
N ALA A 204 -10.49 15.16 0.08
CA ALA A 204 -11.31 16.21 -0.53
C ALA A 204 -10.57 16.95 -1.66
N SER A 205 -9.28 17.26 -1.47
CA SER A 205 -8.46 17.92 -2.49
C SER A 205 -8.19 17.01 -3.69
N VAL A 206 -7.94 15.72 -3.46
CA VAL A 206 -7.77 14.72 -4.54
C VAL A 206 -9.05 14.57 -5.37
N LEU A 207 -10.20 14.50 -4.71
CA LEU A 207 -11.49 14.29 -5.36
C LEU A 207 -12.00 15.51 -6.13
N ALA A 208 -11.47 16.71 -5.83
CA ALA A 208 -11.82 17.95 -6.51
C ALA A 208 -10.99 18.21 -7.79
N ALA A 209 -9.94 17.42 -8.03
CA ALA A 209 -9.06 17.54 -9.20
C ALA A 209 -9.58 16.73 -10.40
#